data_49eb842f33c158cfaf00278b298edd35
#
_entry.id   49eb842f33c158cfaf00278b298edd35
#
_cell.length_a   1.000
_cell.length_b   1.000
_cell.length_c   1.000
_cell.angle_alpha   90.00
_cell.angle_beta   90.00
_cell.angle_gamma   90.00
#
_symmetry.space_group_name_H-M   'P 1'
#
loop_
_entity.id
_entity.type
_entity.pdbx_description
1 polymer ?
#
loop_
_entity_poly.entity_id
_entity_poly.type
_entity_poly.pdbx_seq_one_letter_code
_entity_poly.pdbx_strand_id
1 'polypeptide(L)'
;THFYIDLAWRTQYVGVFELEWNGVTFYFIDNEFYFGGNKPYSWIHEDIEKFAFFSKAALSALPVLGFRPDIIHCNDWQTGLIPVYLKERFSQGEFYQGIKSIMTIHNLKFQGIWDLKKVKDITGLPDEYFTSDKLEAYDDANYLKGGIVYADRVTTVSETYAEEIKTPFYGENLDGLMRARSNVLSGIVNGIDYDEYNPETDKRIYNNYNQVTFRKEKWKNKVALQKELGLT
;
A
#
# COMPACT_ATOMS: atom_id res chain seq x y z
N THR A 1 -15.39 -16.09 9.65
CA THR A 1 -16.08 -15.33 10.68
C THR A 1 -16.65 -14.03 10.12
N HIS A 2 -17.51 -13.32 10.87
CA HIS A 2 -18.00 -12.02 10.48
C HIS A 2 -18.31 -11.15 11.69
N PHE A 3 -18.34 -9.83 11.47
CA PHE A 3 -18.71 -8.83 12.46
C PHE A 3 -19.17 -7.54 11.74
N TYR A 4 -19.49 -6.49 12.50
CA TYR A 4 -19.87 -5.19 11.95
C TYR A 4 -18.98 -4.09 12.49
N ILE A 5 -18.73 -3.08 11.68
CA ILE A 5 -17.99 -1.87 12.08
C ILE A 5 -18.81 -0.62 11.75
N ASP A 6 -18.63 0.42 12.53
CA ASP A 6 -19.13 1.74 12.18
C ASP A 6 -18.08 2.46 11.31
N LEU A 7 -18.45 2.83 10.09
CA LEU A 7 -17.69 3.73 9.24
C LEU A 7 -18.39 5.10 9.26
N ALA A 8 -17.94 5.99 10.12
CA ALA A 8 -18.66 7.19 10.52
C ALA A 8 -20.08 6.85 11.03
N TRP A 9 -21.11 7.30 10.33
CA TRP A 9 -22.53 7.04 10.65
C TRP A 9 -23.07 5.74 10.02
N ARG A 10 -22.29 5.09 9.16
CA ARG A 10 -22.67 3.85 8.46
C ARG A 10 -22.24 2.63 9.27
N THR A 11 -23.13 1.68 9.49
CA THR A 11 -22.77 0.35 10.00
C THR A 11 -22.56 -0.59 8.83
N GLN A 12 -21.35 -1.17 8.73
CA GLN A 12 -20.91 -2.01 7.61
C GLN A 12 -20.60 -3.43 8.07
N TYR A 13 -21.04 -4.40 7.28
CA TYR A 13 -20.69 -5.81 7.42
C TYR A 13 -19.22 -6.03 7.08
N VAL A 14 -18.54 -6.88 7.86
CA VAL A 14 -17.18 -7.36 7.59
C VAL A 14 -17.17 -8.88 7.68
N GLY A 15 -17.07 -9.56 6.55
CA GLY A 15 -16.74 -10.97 6.50
C GLY A 15 -15.21 -11.14 6.49
N VAL A 16 -14.72 -12.23 7.08
CA VAL A 16 -13.32 -12.63 7.02
C VAL A 16 -13.20 -14.09 6.65
N PHE A 17 -12.57 -14.36 5.52
CA PHE A 17 -12.14 -15.69 5.12
C PHE A 17 -10.67 -15.87 5.44
N GLU A 18 -10.27 -17.10 5.76
CA GLU A 18 -8.92 -17.49 6.11
C GLU A 18 -8.41 -18.57 5.19
N LEU A 19 -7.17 -18.48 4.77
CA LEU A 19 -6.46 -19.47 3.97
C LEU A 19 -5.01 -19.58 4.43
N GLU A 20 -4.58 -20.81 4.74
CA GLU A 20 -3.16 -21.11 4.94
C GLU A 20 -2.52 -21.53 3.62
N TRP A 21 -1.45 -20.84 3.20
CA TRP A 21 -0.71 -21.18 2.00
C TRP A 21 0.79 -20.88 2.17
N ASN A 22 1.63 -21.87 1.91
CA ASN A 22 3.09 -21.78 2.04
C ASN A 22 3.57 -21.24 3.40
N GLY A 23 2.89 -21.59 4.49
CA GLY A 23 3.25 -21.14 5.85
C GLY A 23 2.86 -19.71 6.16
N VAL A 24 2.02 -19.08 5.31
CA VAL A 24 1.45 -17.76 5.52
C VAL A 24 -0.06 -17.86 5.67
N THR A 25 -0.59 -17.21 6.69
CA THR A 25 -2.04 -17.08 6.88
C THR A 25 -2.55 -15.86 6.13
N PHE A 26 -3.47 -16.09 5.20
CA PHE A 26 -4.14 -15.04 4.44
C PHE A 26 -5.52 -14.78 5.03
N TYR A 27 -5.83 -13.53 5.35
CA TYR A 27 -7.15 -13.08 5.74
C TYR A 27 -7.75 -12.19 4.66
N PHE A 28 -8.89 -12.59 4.11
CA PHE A 28 -9.60 -11.84 3.08
C PHE A 28 -10.78 -11.12 3.71
N ILE A 29 -10.79 -9.81 3.61
CA ILE A 29 -11.93 -8.98 4.02
C ILE A 29 -13.00 -9.04 2.94
N ASP A 30 -14.18 -9.53 3.30
CA ASP A 30 -15.33 -9.69 2.43
C ASP A 30 -16.41 -8.65 2.74
N ASN A 31 -16.85 -7.98 1.66
CA ASN A 31 -18.02 -7.12 1.65
C ASN A 31 -18.43 -6.90 0.19
N GLU A 32 -19.57 -7.46 -0.22
CA GLU A 32 -20.02 -7.41 -1.62
C GLU A 32 -20.27 -5.98 -2.11
N PHE A 33 -20.71 -5.07 -1.25
CA PHE A 33 -20.94 -3.67 -1.61
C PHE A 33 -19.64 -2.98 -2.07
N TYR A 34 -18.53 -3.21 -1.37
CA TYR A 34 -17.25 -2.58 -1.70
C TYR A 34 -16.39 -3.39 -2.67
N PHE A 35 -16.48 -4.73 -2.64
CA PHE A 35 -15.54 -5.61 -3.37
C PHE A 35 -16.22 -6.51 -4.39
N GLY A 36 -17.54 -6.46 -4.56
CA GLY A 36 -18.30 -7.34 -5.45
C GLY A 36 -18.12 -7.07 -6.96
N GLY A 37 -17.29 -6.13 -7.36
CA GLY A 37 -17.03 -5.79 -8.76
C GLY A 37 -16.00 -6.68 -9.44
N ASN A 38 -15.97 -6.64 -10.79
CA ASN A 38 -14.99 -7.38 -11.60
C ASN A 38 -13.63 -6.69 -11.72
N LYS A 39 -13.45 -5.50 -11.12
CA LYS A 39 -12.23 -4.69 -11.17
C LYS A 39 -11.81 -4.29 -9.76
N PRO A 40 -10.51 -4.26 -9.46
CA PRO A 40 -10.02 -3.84 -8.14
C PRO A 40 -10.26 -2.35 -7.86
N TYR A 41 -10.37 -1.54 -8.91
CA TYR A 41 -10.60 -0.10 -8.82
C TYR A 41 -11.86 0.30 -9.59
N SER A 42 -12.57 1.29 -9.03
CA SER A 42 -13.77 1.94 -9.58
C SER A 42 -13.47 3.42 -9.87
N TRP A 43 -14.48 4.27 -9.69
CA TRP A 43 -14.26 5.71 -9.65
C TRP A 43 -13.61 6.11 -8.32
N ILE A 44 -12.74 7.10 -8.35
CA ILE A 44 -11.95 7.50 -7.17
C ILE A 44 -12.81 7.74 -5.93
N HIS A 45 -13.98 8.32 -6.05
CA HIS A 45 -14.87 8.59 -4.92
C HIS A 45 -15.42 7.32 -4.26
N GLU A 46 -15.64 6.25 -5.03
CA GLU A 46 -16.04 4.93 -4.52
C GLU A 46 -14.85 4.24 -3.86
N ASP A 47 -13.67 4.33 -4.48
CA ASP A 47 -12.44 3.76 -3.96
C ASP A 47 -12.00 4.42 -2.65
N ILE A 48 -12.23 5.72 -2.47
CA ILE A 48 -11.96 6.43 -1.21
C ILE A 48 -12.80 5.83 -0.06
N GLU A 49 -14.08 5.59 -0.25
CA GLU A 49 -14.92 4.96 0.77
C GLU A 49 -14.54 3.49 0.98
N LYS A 50 -14.33 2.74 -0.09
CA LYS A 50 -13.90 1.34 -0.06
C LYS A 50 -12.63 1.13 0.76
N PHE A 51 -11.60 1.95 0.54
CA PHE A 51 -10.33 1.78 1.25
C PHE A 51 -10.32 2.42 2.65
N ALA A 52 -11.22 3.36 2.94
CA ALA A 52 -11.51 3.76 4.32
C ALA A 52 -12.14 2.61 5.11
N PHE A 53 -13.15 1.94 4.51
CA PHE A 53 -13.74 0.72 5.05
C PHE A 53 -12.68 -0.36 5.28
N PHE A 54 -11.90 -0.70 4.23
CA PHE A 54 -10.85 -1.72 4.31
C PHE A 54 -9.87 -1.46 5.46
N SER A 55 -9.37 -0.24 5.56
CA SER A 55 -8.40 0.14 6.59
C SER A 55 -8.95 -0.04 8.00
N LYS A 56 -10.20 0.33 8.23
CA LYS A 56 -10.84 0.16 9.54
C LYS A 56 -11.21 -1.29 9.82
N ALA A 57 -11.73 -2.01 8.81
CA ALA A 57 -12.09 -3.42 8.92
C ALA A 57 -10.88 -4.29 9.25
N ALA A 58 -9.73 -4.06 8.58
CA ALA A 58 -8.49 -4.79 8.84
C ALA A 58 -8.02 -4.67 10.29
N LEU A 59 -8.04 -3.45 10.85
CA LEU A 59 -7.70 -3.25 12.26
C LEU A 59 -8.71 -3.91 13.19
N SER A 60 -10.00 -3.76 12.91
CA SER A 60 -11.09 -4.33 13.74
C SER A 60 -11.12 -5.86 13.72
N ALA A 61 -10.63 -6.48 12.64
CA ALA A 61 -10.54 -7.93 12.52
C ALA A 61 -9.51 -8.56 13.48
N LEU A 62 -8.44 -7.85 13.82
CA LEU A 62 -7.34 -8.40 14.61
C LEU A 62 -7.78 -9.04 15.94
N PRO A 63 -8.54 -8.35 16.83
CA PRO A 63 -9.01 -8.98 18.06
C PRO A 63 -10.06 -10.08 17.82
N VAL A 64 -10.87 -9.99 16.75
CA VAL A 64 -11.85 -11.01 16.39
C VAL A 64 -11.17 -12.32 15.98
N LEU A 65 -10.01 -12.21 15.32
CA LEU A 65 -9.19 -13.32 14.88
C LEU A 65 -8.25 -13.84 15.99
N GLY A 66 -8.17 -13.15 17.13
CA GLY A 66 -7.19 -13.46 18.18
C GLY A 66 -5.74 -13.26 17.73
N PHE A 67 -5.52 -12.49 16.65
CA PHE A 67 -4.20 -12.24 16.09
C PHE A 67 -3.72 -10.85 16.46
N ARG A 68 -2.75 -10.77 17.37
CA ARG A 68 -2.13 -9.51 17.76
C ARG A 68 -0.74 -9.39 17.15
N PRO A 69 -0.56 -8.60 16.08
CA PRO A 69 0.75 -8.40 15.46
C PRO A 69 1.63 -7.46 16.28
N ASP A 70 2.94 -7.59 16.16
CA ASP A 70 3.91 -6.59 16.63
C ASP A 70 4.01 -5.41 15.64
N ILE A 71 3.88 -5.72 14.34
CA ILE A 71 4.02 -4.74 13.25
C ILE A 71 2.87 -4.91 12.25
N ILE A 72 2.28 -3.80 11.84
CA ILE A 72 1.35 -3.71 10.71
C ILE A 72 2.08 -3.07 9.54
N HIS A 73 2.22 -3.82 8.44
CA HIS A 73 2.88 -3.34 7.23
C HIS A 73 1.83 -2.91 6.19
N CYS A 74 1.76 -1.62 5.94
CA CYS A 74 0.83 -0.97 5.04
C CYS A 74 1.48 -0.74 3.68
N ASN A 75 0.73 -0.91 2.60
CA ASN A 75 1.22 -0.74 1.23
C ASN A 75 0.34 0.24 0.46
N ASP A 76 0.92 1.33 0.00
CA ASP A 76 0.31 2.40 -0.79
C ASP A 76 -0.93 3.06 -0.14
N TRP A 77 -1.56 3.96 -0.87
CA TRP A 77 -2.66 4.79 -0.39
C TRP A 77 -3.91 4.01 0.06
N GLN A 78 -4.11 2.82 -0.49
CA GLN A 78 -5.24 1.95 -0.15
C GLN A 78 -5.24 1.54 1.33
N THR A 79 -4.06 1.52 1.94
CA THR A 79 -3.87 1.22 3.36
C THR A 79 -3.44 2.45 4.17
N GLY A 80 -3.44 3.62 3.54
CA GLY A 80 -2.93 4.87 4.14
C GLY A 80 -3.64 5.31 5.41
N LEU A 81 -4.91 4.93 5.57
CA LEU A 81 -5.65 5.24 6.80
C LEU A 81 -5.38 4.26 7.96
N ILE A 82 -4.73 3.10 7.73
CA ILE A 82 -4.42 2.16 8.83
C ILE A 82 -3.53 2.81 9.89
N PRO A 83 -2.38 3.44 9.56
CA PRO A 83 -1.56 4.12 10.57
C PRO A 83 -2.30 5.26 11.28
N VAL A 84 -3.18 5.97 10.56
CA VAL A 84 -4.01 7.05 11.13
C VAL A 84 -4.98 6.49 12.18
N TYR A 85 -5.78 5.50 11.81
CA TYR A 85 -6.74 4.87 12.71
C TYR A 85 -6.04 4.19 13.90
N LEU A 86 -4.90 3.52 13.65
CA LEU A 86 -4.15 2.85 14.70
C LEU A 86 -3.71 3.83 15.79
N LYS A 87 -3.18 5.00 15.42
CA LYS A 87 -2.73 6.01 16.38
C LYS A 87 -3.87 6.74 17.06
N GLU A 88 -4.96 6.97 16.33
CA GLU A 88 -6.08 7.80 16.75
C GLU A 88 -7.07 7.11 17.66
N ARG A 89 -7.59 5.99 17.18
CA ARG A 89 -8.71 5.33 17.82
C ARG A 89 -8.33 4.04 18.51
N PHE A 90 -7.51 3.24 17.84
CA PHE A 90 -7.22 1.89 18.30
C PHE A 90 -6.15 1.84 19.39
N SER A 91 -5.16 2.76 19.37
CA SER A 91 -4.08 2.78 20.37
C SER A 91 -4.54 2.98 21.82
N GLN A 92 -5.76 3.48 22.03
CA GLN A 92 -6.35 3.63 23.36
C GLN A 92 -6.80 2.29 23.95
N GLY A 93 -7.02 1.28 23.11
CA GLY A 93 -7.36 -0.07 23.55
C GLY A 93 -6.12 -0.89 23.91
N GLU A 94 -6.16 -1.63 25.02
CA GLU A 94 -5.05 -2.45 25.52
C GLU A 94 -4.49 -3.40 24.44
N PHE A 95 -5.38 -3.98 23.61
CA PHE A 95 -5.00 -4.89 22.53
C PHE A 95 -4.00 -4.28 21.53
N TYR A 96 -4.14 -2.98 21.22
CA TYR A 96 -3.34 -2.30 20.19
C TYR A 96 -2.10 -1.60 20.72
N GLN A 97 -1.94 -1.52 22.04
CA GLN A 97 -0.81 -0.82 22.65
C GLN A 97 0.52 -1.45 22.21
N GLY A 98 1.45 -0.60 21.74
CA GLY A 98 2.78 -1.03 21.31
C GLY A 98 2.88 -1.58 19.89
N ILE A 99 1.77 -1.82 19.19
CA ILE A 99 1.80 -2.19 17.77
C ILE A 99 2.41 -1.06 16.96
N LYS A 100 3.38 -1.40 16.10
CA LYS A 100 4.08 -0.46 15.21
C LYS A 100 3.55 -0.56 13.78
N SER A 101 3.73 0.51 13.02
CA SER A 101 3.32 0.53 11.62
C SER A 101 4.47 0.90 10.68
N ILE A 102 4.50 0.25 9.52
CA ILE A 102 5.38 0.57 8.40
C ILE A 102 4.48 0.96 7.23
N MET A 103 4.81 2.04 6.54
CA MET A 103 4.16 2.47 5.30
C MET A 103 5.12 2.32 4.14
N THR A 104 4.83 1.41 3.20
CA THR A 104 5.61 1.25 1.96
C THR A 104 4.95 2.00 0.82
N ILE A 105 5.74 2.82 0.14
CA ILE A 105 5.36 3.57 -1.05
C ILE A 105 5.94 2.84 -2.26
N HIS A 106 5.07 2.24 -3.08
CA HIS A 106 5.49 1.63 -4.35
C HIS A 106 5.51 2.66 -5.49
N ASN A 107 4.54 3.59 -5.49
CA ASN A 107 4.49 4.68 -6.44
C ASN A 107 3.82 5.92 -5.81
N LEU A 108 4.61 6.96 -5.54
CA LEU A 108 4.16 8.18 -4.87
C LEU A 108 3.11 8.98 -5.67
N LYS A 109 2.97 8.72 -6.96
CA LYS A 109 1.97 9.37 -7.81
C LYS A 109 0.53 9.05 -7.41
N PHE A 110 0.28 7.84 -6.88
CA PHE A 110 -1.05 7.41 -6.48
C PHE A 110 -1.24 7.66 -4.99
N GLN A 111 -2.09 8.63 -4.63
CA GLN A 111 -2.14 9.15 -3.27
C GLN A 111 -3.50 9.00 -2.58
N GLY A 112 -4.57 8.65 -3.32
CA GLY A 112 -5.92 8.58 -2.75
C GLY A 112 -6.40 9.95 -2.26
N ILE A 113 -6.51 10.89 -3.20
CA ILE A 113 -6.91 12.29 -2.94
C ILE A 113 -8.38 12.47 -3.27
N TRP A 114 -9.13 13.10 -2.36
CA TRP A 114 -10.52 13.46 -2.58
C TRP A 114 -10.97 14.62 -1.69
N ASP A 115 -12.11 15.20 -2.05
CA ASP A 115 -12.75 16.32 -1.33
C ASP A 115 -12.74 16.11 0.18
N LEU A 116 -12.20 17.07 0.90
CA LEU A 116 -11.96 17.01 2.33
C LEU A 116 -13.23 16.80 3.15
N LYS A 117 -14.36 17.45 2.76
CA LYS A 117 -15.64 17.32 3.49
C LYS A 117 -16.22 15.91 3.32
N LYS A 118 -16.09 15.34 2.11
CA LYS A 118 -16.53 13.97 1.82
C LYS A 118 -15.71 12.94 2.61
N VAL A 119 -14.40 13.13 2.66
CA VAL A 119 -13.52 12.24 3.42
C VAL A 119 -13.82 12.30 4.92
N LYS A 120 -14.13 13.48 5.47
CA LYS A 120 -14.59 13.63 6.85
C LYS A 120 -15.86 12.82 7.12
N ASP A 121 -16.87 12.96 6.24
CA ASP A 121 -18.14 12.22 6.34
C ASP A 121 -17.94 10.70 6.22
N ILE A 122 -17.00 10.25 5.37
CA ILE A 122 -16.69 8.84 5.18
C ILE A 122 -15.96 8.25 6.38
N THR A 123 -14.91 8.92 6.85
CA THR A 123 -13.98 8.38 7.86
C THR A 123 -14.49 8.55 9.29
N GLY A 124 -15.29 9.59 9.54
CA GLY A 124 -15.69 10.01 10.88
C GLY A 124 -14.53 10.45 11.76
N LEU A 125 -13.39 10.80 11.14
CA LEU A 125 -12.25 11.39 11.86
C LEU A 125 -12.56 12.84 12.24
N PRO A 126 -12.17 13.30 13.43
CA PRO A 126 -12.30 14.69 13.87
C PRO A 126 -11.58 15.69 12.97
N ASP A 127 -12.01 16.94 12.98
CA ASP A 127 -11.43 18.02 12.16
C ASP A 127 -9.94 18.22 12.35
N GLU A 128 -9.43 17.95 13.53
CA GLU A 128 -8.00 18.06 13.88
C GLU A 128 -7.09 17.10 13.10
N TYR A 129 -7.65 16.09 12.38
CA TYR A 129 -6.90 15.20 11.50
C TYR A 129 -6.76 15.74 10.08
N PHE A 130 -7.50 16.78 9.75
CA PHE A 130 -7.56 17.39 8.42
C PHE A 130 -6.86 18.74 8.38
N THR A 131 -5.66 18.79 8.94
CA THR A 131 -4.77 19.94 8.92
C THR A 131 -3.60 19.68 7.98
N SER A 132 -2.90 20.74 7.56
CA SER A 132 -1.81 20.69 6.57
C SER A 132 -0.60 19.86 7.01
N ASP A 133 -0.44 19.62 8.29
CA ASP A 133 0.57 18.73 8.87
C ASP A 133 0.11 17.25 8.98
N LYS A 134 -1.17 16.96 8.64
CA LYS A 134 -1.78 15.63 8.76
C LYS A 134 -2.34 15.14 7.43
N LEU A 135 -3.68 14.98 7.30
CA LEU A 135 -4.31 14.43 6.09
C LEU A 135 -4.57 15.46 5.00
N GLU A 136 -4.73 16.74 5.35
CA GLU A 136 -5.02 17.76 4.34
C GLU A 136 -3.79 17.98 3.44
N ALA A 137 -4.01 18.09 2.13
CA ALA A 137 -3.03 18.49 1.12
C ALA A 137 -3.73 19.26 0.00
N TYR A 138 -3.40 20.56 -0.15
CA TYR A 138 -3.93 21.42 -1.22
C TYR A 138 -5.47 21.49 -1.24
N ASP A 139 -6.06 21.72 -0.06
CA ASP A 139 -7.51 21.82 0.19
C ASP A 139 -8.29 20.47 0.07
N ASP A 140 -7.61 19.37 -0.26
CA ASP A 140 -8.16 18.03 -0.31
C ASP A 140 -7.63 17.14 0.82
N ALA A 141 -8.24 15.98 1.05
CA ALA A 141 -7.71 14.94 1.93
C ALA A 141 -6.89 13.92 1.13
N ASN A 142 -5.75 13.49 1.70
CA ASN A 142 -4.79 12.62 1.05
C ASN A 142 -4.46 11.41 1.96
N TYR A 143 -4.87 10.20 1.55
CA TYR A 143 -4.71 8.99 2.35
C TYR A 143 -3.25 8.57 2.48
N LEU A 144 -2.48 8.63 1.38
CA LEU A 144 -1.05 8.28 1.43
C LEU A 144 -0.29 9.23 2.34
N LYS A 145 -0.57 10.54 2.26
CA LYS A 145 0.00 11.53 3.17
C LYS A 145 -0.30 11.16 4.63
N GLY A 146 -1.55 10.82 4.96
CA GLY A 146 -1.91 10.35 6.30
C GLY A 146 -1.07 9.16 6.73
N GLY A 147 -0.95 8.15 5.87
CA GLY A 147 -0.11 6.97 6.13
C GLY A 147 1.35 7.32 6.40
N ILE A 148 1.95 8.20 5.58
CA ILE A 148 3.33 8.67 5.74
C ILE A 148 3.51 9.44 7.06
N VAL A 149 2.58 10.31 7.41
CA VAL A 149 2.65 11.13 8.63
C VAL A 149 2.59 10.27 9.89
N TYR A 150 1.70 9.28 9.92
CA TYR A 150 1.40 8.53 11.14
C TYR A 150 2.19 7.23 11.31
N ALA A 151 2.80 6.68 10.25
CA ALA A 151 3.59 5.46 10.34
C ALA A 151 4.86 5.64 11.19
N ASP A 152 5.27 4.59 11.91
CA ASP A 152 6.52 4.58 12.69
C ASP A 152 7.75 4.52 11.77
N ARG A 153 7.62 3.88 10.58
CA ARG A 153 8.63 3.82 9.52
C ARG A 153 7.97 3.98 8.16
N VAL A 154 8.73 4.56 7.24
CA VAL A 154 8.33 4.71 5.83
C VAL A 154 9.37 4.03 4.98
N THR A 155 8.93 3.23 4.03
CA THR A 155 9.82 2.57 3.07
C THR A 155 9.39 2.83 1.64
N THR A 156 10.32 2.71 0.70
CA THR A 156 10.03 2.68 -0.72
C THR A 156 10.90 1.62 -1.42
N VAL A 157 10.67 1.39 -2.71
CA VAL A 157 11.15 0.21 -3.45
C VAL A 157 12.56 0.34 -4.04
N SER A 158 13.29 1.39 -3.72
CA SER A 158 14.73 1.49 -4.03
C SER A 158 15.41 2.59 -3.20
N GLU A 159 16.71 2.42 -2.93
CA GLU A 159 17.51 3.44 -2.25
C GLU A 159 17.55 4.74 -3.07
N THR A 160 17.71 4.64 -4.39
CA THR A 160 17.68 5.78 -5.30
C THR A 160 16.33 6.49 -5.25
N TYR A 161 15.23 5.75 -5.30
CA TYR A 161 13.89 6.33 -5.24
C TYR A 161 13.61 7.02 -3.90
N ALA A 162 14.15 6.51 -2.79
CA ALA A 162 14.05 7.18 -1.49
C ALA A 162 14.70 8.58 -1.49
N GLU A 163 15.75 8.80 -2.30
CA GLU A 163 16.35 10.11 -2.49
C GLU A 163 15.57 10.97 -3.52
N GLU A 164 15.14 10.38 -4.61
CA GLU A 164 14.40 11.06 -5.69
C GLU A 164 13.10 11.67 -5.18
N ILE A 165 12.28 10.95 -4.41
CA ILE A 165 10.99 11.44 -3.90
C ILE A 165 11.11 12.60 -2.90
N LYS A 166 12.31 12.91 -2.43
CA LYS A 166 12.59 14.13 -1.64
C LYS A 166 12.80 15.38 -2.48
N THR A 167 12.83 15.22 -3.81
CA THR A 167 12.99 16.34 -4.76
C THR A 167 11.66 16.80 -5.35
N PRO A 168 11.49 18.08 -5.74
CA PRO A 168 10.24 18.55 -6.33
C PRO A 168 9.82 17.82 -7.60
N PHE A 169 10.77 17.30 -8.38
CA PHE A 169 10.50 16.64 -9.65
C PHE A 169 9.84 15.26 -9.46
N TYR A 170 10.28 14.48 -8.48
CA TYR A 170 9.76 13.13 -8.22
C TYR A 170 8.84 13.05 -6.99
N GLY A 171 8.73 14.12 -6.23
CA GLY A 171 8.01 14.15 -4.95
C GLY A 171 6.50 14.28 -5.07
N GLU A 172 5.94 14.45 -6.29
CA GLU A 172 4.49 14.48 -6.55
C GLU A 172 3.74 15.39 -5.55
N ASN A 173 4.28 16.58 -5.29
CA ASN A 173 3.82 17.56 -4.29
C ASN A 173 3.95 17.13 -2.81
N LEU A 174 4.59 15.99 -2.52
CA LEU A 174 4.89 15.53 -1.15
C LEU A 174 6.40 15.56 -0.82
N ASP A 175 7.24 16.16 -1.66
CA ASP A 175 8.70 16.25 -1.46
C ASP A 175 9.08 16.90 -0.13
N GLY A 176 8.34 17.93 0.30
CA GLY A 176 8.51 18.56 1.62
C GLY A 176 8.24 17.58 2.77
N LEU A 177 7.17 16.79 2.66
CA LEU A 177 6.86 15.74 3.63
C LEU A 177 7.94 14.65 3.63
N MET A 178 8.40 14.21 2.46
CA MET A 178 9.44 13.18 2.35
C MET A 178 10.76 13.65 2.98
N ARG A 179 11.13 14.92 2.82
CA ARG A 179 12.27 15.52 3.54
C ARG A 179 12.05 15.54 5.05
N ALA A 180 10.89 15.96 5.51
CA ALA A 180 10.55 16.02 6.93
C ALA A 180 10.56 14.62 7.59
N ARG A 181 10.24 13.58 6.83
CA ARG A 181 10.25 12.18 7.29
C ARG A 181 11.52 11.41 6.93
N SER A 182 12.57 12.08 6.48
CA SER A 182 13.81 11.45 6.00
C SER A 182 14.51 10.56 7.04
N ASN A 183 14.38 10.89 8.33
CA ASN A 183 14.96 10.11 9.44
C ASN A 183 14.30 8.73 9.64
N VAL A 184 13.14 8.49 9.08
CA VAL A 184 12.39 7.23 9.15
C VAL A 184 12.12 6.62 7.77
N LEU A 185 12.58 7.26 6.69
CA LEU A 185 12.46 6.81 5.31
C LEU A 185 13.65 5.92 4.94
N SER A 186 13.37 4.79 4.31
CA SER A 186 14.39 3.86 3.77
C SER A 186 13.98 3.31 2.42
N GLY A 187 14.94 3.08 1.53
CA GLY A 187 14.75 2.35 0.28
C GLY A 187 15.09 0.87 0.44
N ILE A 188 14.19 -0.01 0.00
CA ILE A 188 14.40 -1.46 0.03
C ILE A 188 14.04 -2.02 -1.35
N VAL A 189 15.02 -2.58 -2.05
CA VAL A 189 14.81 -3.14 -3.39
C VAL A 189 13.90 -4.36 -3.33
N ASN A 190 12.95 -4.45 -4.25
CA ASN A 190 12.07 -5.61 -4.37
C ASN A 190 12.88 -6.89 -4.65
N GLY A 191 12.42 -8.01 -4.10
CA GLY A 191 12.94 -9.32 -4.40
C GLY A 191 12.64 -9.74 -5.84
N ILE A 192 13.37 -10.74 -6.32
CA ILE A 192 13.13 -11.39 -7.62
C ILE A 192 12.78 -12.85 -7.35
N ASP A 193 11.71 -13.33 -7.97
CA ASP A 193 11.38 -14.75 -7.97
C ASP A 193 12.33 -15.48 -8.92
N TYR A 194 13.30 -16.21 -8.34
CA TYR A 194 14.30 -16.94 -9.10
C TYR A 194 13.77 -18.23 -9.72
N ASP A 195 12.62 -18.73 -9.31
CA ASP A 195 12.00 -19.89 -9.94
C ASP A 195 11.27 -19.46 -11.22
N GLU A 196 10.59 -18.32 -11.20
CA GLU A 196 9.90 -17.78 -12.37
C GLU A 196 10.84 -17.05 -13.34
N TYR A 197 11.75 -16.22 -12.84
CA TYR A 197 12.65 -15.38 -13.65
C TYR A 197 14.07 -15.94 -13.75
N ASN A 198 14.18 -17.25 -13.98
CA ASN A 198 15.48 -17.92 -14.15
C ASN A 198 15.86 -18.04 -15.62
N PRO A 199 16.85 -17.28 -16.13
CA PRO A 199 17.22 -17.32 -17.54
C PRO A 199 17.86 -18.65 -17.98
N GLU A 200 18.27 -19.52 -17.06
CA GLU A 200 18.75 -20.85 -17.41
C GLU A 200 17.61 -21.80 -17.80
N THR A 201 16.44 -21.62 -17.22
CA THR A 201 15.31 -22.57 -17.35
C THR A 201 14.07 -21.95 -17.98
N ASP A 202 14.00 -20.63 -18.14
CA ASP A 202 12.85 -19.93 -18.69
C ASP A 202 12.63 -20.29 -20.17
N LYS A 203 11.51 -20.95 -20.44
CA LYS A 203 11.12 -21.39 -21.80
C LYS A 203 10.55 -20.26 -22.65
N ARG A 204 10.30 -19.08 -22.09
CA ARG A 204 9.72 -17.90 -22.77
C ARG A 204 10.77 -17.10 -23.52
N ILE A 205 12.04 -17.24 -23.18
CA ILE A 205 13.13 -16.53 -23.84
C ILE A 205 13.68 -17.32 -25.02
N TYR A 206 14.21 -16.64 -26.05
CA TYR A 206 14.70 -17.26 -27.28
C TYR A 206 15.95 -18.12 -27.07
N ASN A 207 16.80 -17.71 -26.12
CA ASN A 207 18.05 -18.41 -25.84
C ASN A 207 18.36 -18.35 -24.36
N ASN A 208 18.45 -19.49 -23.70
CA ASN A 208 18.81 -19.59 -22.29
C ASN A 208 20.27 -19.19 -22.04
N TYR A 209 20.52 -18.63 -20.86
CA TYR A 209 21.84 -18.22 -20.43
C TYR A 209 21.94 -18.26 -18.90
N ASN A 210 23.20 -18.32 -18.42
CA ASN A 210 23.50 -18.30 -17.01
C ASN A 210 24.50 -17.19 -16.66
N GLN A 211 24.91 -17.15 -15.42
CA GLN A 211 25.89 -16.19 -14.90
C GLN A 211 27.21 -16.16 -15.68
N VAL A 212 27.65 -17.28 -16.25
CA VAL A 212 28.90 -17.38 -17.00
C VAL A 212 28.70 -16.95 -18.46
N THR A 213 27.59 -17.36 -19.07
CA THR A 213 27.35 -17.20 -20.51
C THR A 213 26.57 -15.92 -20.88
N PHE A 214 26.04 -15.17 -19.91
CA PHE A 214 25.09 -14.08 -20.16
C PHE A 214 25.55 -13.02 -21.15
N ARG A 215 26.84 -12.67 -21.16
CA ARG A 215 27.40 -11.65 -22.07
C ARG A 215 27.22 -12.02 -23.55
N LYS A 216 27.30 -13.31 -23.85
CA LYS A 216 27.20 -13.85 -25.19
C LYS A 216 25.79 -14.24 -25.58
N GLU A 217 25.10 -14.91 -24.65
CA GLU A 217 23.85 -15.56 -24.94
C GLU A 217 22.64 -14.60 -24.77
N LYS A 218 22.69 -13.66 -23.83
CA LYS A 218 21.65 -12.63 -23.64
C LYS A 218 21.49 -11.74 -24.88
N TRP A 219 22.62 -11.47 -25.61
CA TRP A 219 22.58 -10.71 -26.85
C TRP A 219 21.68 -11.36 -27.92
N LYS A 220 21.66 -12.69 -28.00
CA LYS A 220 20.80 -13.43 -28.95
C LYS A 220 19.31 -13.14 -28.70
N ASN A 221 18.90 -13.02 -27.42
CA ASN A 221 17.56 -12.63 -27.06
C ASN A 221 17.21 -11.21 -27.54
N LYS A 222 18.16 -10.27 -27.37
CA LYS A 222 17.97 -8.89 -27.85
C LYS A 222 17.73 -8.87 -29.37
N VAL A 223 18.59 -9.56 -30.14
CA VAL A 223 18.48 -9.60 -31.60
C VAL A 223 17.18 -10.26 -32.06
N ALA A 224 16.78 -11.36 -31.42
CA ALA A 224 15.53 -12.05 -31.74
C ALA A 224 14.32 -11.15 -31.46
N LEU A 225 14.28 -10.49 -30.31
CA LEU A 225 13.22 -9.55 -29.94
C LEU A 225 13.15 -8.34 -30.87
N GLN A 226 14.30 -7.77 -31.25
CA GLN A 226 14.37 -6.67 -32.22
C GLN A 226 13.75 -7.09 -33.57
N LYS A 227 14.13 -8.30 -34.05
CA LYS A 227 13.59 -8.84 -35.30
C LYS A 227 12.07 -9.05 -35.24
N GLU A 228 11.55 -9.62 -34.14
CA GLU A 228 10.14 -9.84 -33.94
C GLU A 228 9.33 -8.55 -33.93
N LEU A 229 9.86 -7.51 -33.28
CA LEU A 229 9.22 -6.21 -33.15
C LEU A 229 9.50 -5.26 -34.33
N GLY A 230 10.29 -5.68 -35.33
CA GLY A 230 10.67 -4.82 -36.45
C GLY A 230 11.54 -3.63 -36.06
N LEU A 231 12.29 -3.72 -34.96
CA LEU A 231 13.20 -2.68 -34.49
C LEU A 231 14.58 -2.82 -35.14
N THR A 232 15.19 -1.70 -35.48
CA THR A 232 16.55 -1.62 -36.05
C THR A 232 17.62 -1.33 -34.99
#